data_6312b1130c38f039940db787ed6344cc
#
_entry.id   6312b1130c38f039940db787ed6344cc
#
_cell.length_a   1.000
_cell.length_b   1.000
_cell.length_c   1.000
_cell.angle_alpha   90.00
_cell.angle_beta   90.00
_cell.angle_gamma   90.00
#
_symmetry.space_group_name_H-M   'P 1'
#
loop_
_entity.id
_entity.type
_entity.pdbx_description
1 polymer ?
#
loop_
_entity_poly.entity_id
_entity_poly.type
_entity_poly.pdbx_seq_one_letter_code
_entity_poly.pdbx_strand_id
1 'polypeptide(L)'
;MATEPVIYGASERPPRGDYSRARADYTCTQTAAYSEVEHDIYHRLYARQSALLPGLACDEFIAALPALGARERIPRFDTINEKLFKATRWEIVAVPGLIPEVPFFTLLSQRKFPVTDWIRTPQEFDYIVEPDVFHDLFGHVPLLFNPSYADYIQAYGQGGLKAASLGACE
;
A
#
# COMPACT_ATOMS: atom_id res chain seq x y z
N MET A 1 11.15 20.56 15.51
CA MET A 1 11.96 20.27 14.32
C MET A 1 11.59 18.85 13.95
N ALA A 2 10.93 18.63 12.81
CA ALA A 2 10.62 17.29 12.33
C ALA A 2 11.95 16.64 11.92
N THR A 3 12.32 15.54 12.57
CA THR A 3 13.43 14.69 12.15
C THR A 3 13.11 14.12 10.78
N GLU A 4 14.00 14.33 9.82
CA GLU A 4 13.88 13.69 8.50
C GLU A 4 13.75 12.16 8.68
N PRO A 5 12.84 11.50 7.96
CA PRO A 5 12.71 10.05 8.04
C PRO A 5 14.00 9.40 7.55
N VAL A 6 14.60 8.55 8.38
CA VAL A 6 15.70 7.68 7.95
C VAL A 6 15.09 6.61 7.05
N ILE A 7 15.26 6.74 5.75
CA ILE A 7 14.82 5.74 4.77
C ILE A 7 15.95 4.74 4.61
N TYR A 8 15.73 3.52 5.06
CA TYR A 8 16.66 2.41 4.82
C TYR A 8 16.82 2.19 3.31
N GLY A 9 18.05 2.22 2.82
CA GLY A 9 18.35 2.09 1.42
C GLY A 9 18.27 3.38 0.63
N ALA A 10 18.61 4.52 1.24
CA ALA A 10 18.66 5.82 0.59
C ALA A 10 19.36 5.74 -0.77
N SER A 11 18.58 5.65 -1.84
CA SER A 11 19.06 6.04 -3.14
C SER A 11 19.44 7.51 -3.03
N GLU A 12 20.45 7.95 -3.77
CA GLU A 12 20.89 9.37 -3.85
C GLU A 12 19.77 10.31 -4.35
N ARG A 13 18.54 9.80 -4.53
CA ARG A 13 17.37 10.52 -5.01
C ARG A 13 16.48 10.91 -3.84
N PRO A 14 15.96 12.15 -3.82
CA PRO A 14 14.98 12.54 -2.82
C PRO A 14 13.74 11.63 -2.91
N PRO A 15 13.07 11.37 -1.79
CA PRO A 15 11.84 10.58 -1.77
C PRO A 15 10.80 11.22 -2.69
N ARG A 16 10.04 10.38 -3.40
CA ARG A 16 9.15 10.82 -4.45
C ARG A 16 7.83 11.42 -3.95
N GLY A 17 7.42 11.02 -2.76
CA GLY A 17 6.16 11.48 -2.18
C GLY A 17 6.19 12.93 -1.73
N ASP A 18 5.03 13.58 -1.74
CA ASP A 18 4.84 14.91 -1.15
C ASP A 18 4.53 14.78 0.36
N TYR A 19 5.58 14.71 1.15
CA TYR A 19 5.47 14.58 2.61
C TYR A 19 4.92 15.82 3.31
N SER A 20 4.81 16.96 2.61
CA SER A 20 4.17 18.16 3.17
C SER A 20 2.67 17.94 3.41
N ARG A 21 2.06 16.93 2.75
CA ARG A 21 0.66 16.53 2.91
C ARG A 21 0.43 15.58 4.09
N ALA A 22 1.50 15.05 4.68
CA ALA A 22 1.42 14.07 5.76
C ALA A 22 0.90 14.69 7.04
N ARG A 23 0.00 13.97 7.72
CA ARG A 23 -0.39 14.23 9.11
C ARG A 23 0.69 13.72 10.06
N ALA A 24 0.50 13.94 11.35
CA ALA A 24 1.43 13.47 12.38
C ALA A 24 1.62 11.95 12.44
N ASP A 25 0.64 11.18 11.96
CA ASP A 25 0.67 9.72 11.83
C ASP A 25 1.13 9.24 10.45
N TYR A 26 1.69 10.13 9.63
CA TYR A 26 2.08 9.93 8.24
C TYR A 26 0.95 9.65 7.26
N THR A 27 -0.31 9.61 7.67
CA THR A 27 -1.43 9.49 6.73
C THR A 27 -1.65 10.81 5.98
N CYS A 28 -2.22 10.71 4.80
CA CYS A 28 -2.67 11.87 4.03
C CYS A 28 -4.07 11.63 3.45
N THR A 29 -4.58 12.57 2.69
CA THR A 29 -5.80 12.37 1.92
C THR A 29 -5.41 11.84 0.53
N GLN A 30 -6.04 10.77 0.07
CA GLN A 30 -5.82 10.28 -1.30
C GLN A 30 -5.99 11.43 -2.29
N THR A 31 -5.10 11.53 -3.28
CA THR A 31 -5.20 12.55 -4.33
C THR A 31 -6.58 12.50 -5.02
N ALA A 32 -7.14 13.66 -5.31
CA ALA A 32 -8.52 13.76 -5.81
C ALA A 32 -8.64 13.27 -7.25
N ALA A 33 -7.61 13.49 -8.06
CA ALA A 33 -7.62 13.19 -9.48
C ALA A 33 -6.29 12.60 -9.94
N TYR A 34 -6.36 11.45 -10.60
CA TYR A 34 -5.30 10.90 -11.40
C TYR A 34 -5.57 11.25 -12.87
N SER A 35 -4.51 11.52 -13.63
CA SER A 35 -4.60 11.76 -15.08
C SER A 35 -4.96 10.47 -15.84
N GLU A 36 -5.43 10.61 -17.09
CA GLU A 36 -5.69 9.45 -17.94
C GLU A 36 -4.42 8.62 -18.21
N VAL A 37 -3.25 9.26 -18.26
CA VAL A 37 -1.96 8.55 -18.40
C VAL A 37 -1.69 7.67 -17.17
N GLU A 38 -1.95 8.18 -15.97
CA GLU A 38 -1.77 7.42 -14.72
C GLU A 38 -2.75 6.24 -14.64
N HIS A 39 -3.98 6.44 -15.06
CA HIS A 39 -4.96 5.36 -15.14
C HIS A 39 -4.56 4.30 -16.18
N ASP A 40 -4.04 4.68 -17.35
CA ASP A 40 -3.55 3.75 -18.37
C ASP A 40 -2.37 2.90 -17.85
N ILE A 41 -1.41 3.54 -17.16
CA ILE A 41 -0.29 2.82 -16.53
C ILE A 41 -0.81 1.76 -15.56
N TYR A 42 -1.74 2.13 -14.68
CA TYR A 42 -2.34 1.21 -13.71
C TYR A 42 -3.05 0.04 -14.40
N HIS A 43 -3.90 0.32 -15.37
CA HIS A 43 -4.61 -0.69 -16.16
C HIS A 43 -3.66 -1.68 -16.81
N ARG A 44 -2.63 -1.20 -17.48
CA ARG A 44 -1.64 -2.05 -18.17
C ARG A 44 -0.83 -2.89 -17.19
N LEU A 45 -0.44 -2.34 -16.05
CA LEU A 45 0.21 -3.09 -14.97
C LEU A 45 -0.71 -4.18 -14.44
N TYR A 46 -1.99 -3.84 -14.18
CA TYR A 46 -2.98 -4.80 -13.70
C TYR A 46 -3.18 -5.95 -14.70
N ALA A 47 -3.36 -5.65 -15.97
CA ALA A 47 -3.52 -6.64 -17.01
C ALA A 47 -2.29 -7.57 -17.12
N ARG A 48 -1.08 -6.98 -17.12
CA ARG A 48 0.18 -7.73 -17.19
C ARG A 48 0.34 -8.68 -16.00
N GLN A 49 0.19 -8.16 -14.79
CA GLN A 49 0.40 -8.97 -13.59
C GLN A 49 -0.69 -10.05 -13.43
N SER A 50 -1.96 -9.71 -13.70
CA SER A 50 -3.04 -10.69 -13.62
C SER A 50 -2.84 -11.88 -14.54
N ALA A 51 -2.24 -11.67 -15.72
CA ALA A 51 -1.94 -12.74 -16.66
C ALA A 51 -0.88 -13.73 -16.16
N LEU A 52 -0.03 -13.32 -15.22
CA LEU A 52 1.05 -14.13 -14.65
C LEU A 52 0.61 -14.93 -13.42
N LEU A 53 -0.52 -14.59 -12.78
CA LEU A 53 -0.92 -15.20 -11.52
C LEU A 53 -1.28 -16.70 -11.59
N PRO A 54 -1.93 -17.21 -12.66
CA PRO A 54 -2.34 -18.61 -12.69
C PRO A 54 -1.13 -19.55 -12.50
N GLY A 55 -1.20 -20.40 -11.47
CA GLY A 55 -0.12 -21.32 -11.13
C GLY A 55 1.08 -20.71 -10.41
N LEU A 56 1.13 -19.39 -10.19
CA LEU A 56 2.20 -18.71 -9.46
C LEU A 56 1.73 -18.06 -8.15
N ALA A 57 0.46 -17.66 -8.06
CA ALA A 57 -0.12 -17.11 -6.84
C ALA A 57 -1.11 -18.11 -6.20
N CYS A 58 -1.35 -17.97 -4.90
CA CYS A 58 -2.36 -18.79 -4.23
C CYS A 58 -3.78 -18.43 -4.70
N ASP A 59 -4.68 -19.39 -4.63
CA ASP A 59 -6.06 -19.24 -5.10
C ASP A 59 -6.81 -18.13 -4.35
N GLU A 60 -6.53 -17.96 -3.05
CA GLU A 60 -7.13 -16.92 -2.22
C GLU A 60 -6.80 -15.51 -2.71
N PHE A 61 -5.56 -15.30 -3.16
CA PHE A 61 -5.15 -14.02 -3.73
C PHE A 61 -5.88 -13.74 -5.04
N ILE A 62 -5.92 -14.73 -5.94
CA ILE A 62 -6.59 -14.60 -7.24
C ILE A 62 -8.09 -14.35 -7.07
N ALA A 63 -8.72 -15.09 -6.15
CA ALA A 63 -10.15 -14.95 -5.86
C ALA A 63 -10.51 -13.58 -5.25
N ALA A 64 -9.60 -12.95 -4.52
CA ALA A 64 -9.83 -11.65 -3.88
C ALA A 64 -9.63 -10.45 -4.81
N LEU A 65 -8.87 -10.58 -5.90
CA LEU A 65 -8.58 -9.47 -6.82
C LEU A 65 -9.81 -8.71 -7.32
N PRO A 66 -10.94 -9.37 -7.70
CA PRO A 66 -12.13 -8.66 -8.14
C PRO A 66 -12.75 -7.74 -7.08
N ALA A 67 -12.50 -8.01 -5.78
CA ALA A 67 -13.01 -7.17 -4.69
C ALA A 67 -12.39 -5.77 -4.70
N LEU A 68 -11.17 -5.61 -5.22
CA LEU A 68 -10.55 -4.29 -5.39
C LEU A 68 -11.38 -3.38 -6.31
N GLY A 69 -12.11 -3.95 -7.29
CA GLY A 69 -12.85 -3.15 -8.27
C GLY A 69 -11.95 -2.27 -9.15
N ALA A 70 -10.69 -2.61 -9.29
CA ALA A 70 -9.61 -1.73 -9.71
C ALA A 70 -8.95 -2.15 -11.02
N ARG A 71 -9.67 -2.84 -11.90
CA ARG A 71 -9.07 -3.37 -13.14
C ARG A 71 -8.72 -2.28 -14.15
N GLU A 72 -9.62 -1.32 -14.33
CA GLU A 72 -9.53 -0.37 -15.44
C GLU A 72 -8.88 0.97 -15.03
N ARG A 73 -8.99 1.34 -13.76
CA ARG A 73 -8.54 2.64 -13.25
C ARG A 73 -8.04 2.51 -11.82
N ILE A 74 -7.19 3.44 -11.39
CA ILE A 74 -6.81 3.57 -9.98
C ILE A 74 -8.09 3.83 -9.17
N PRO A 75 -8.42 2.95 -8.20
CA PRO A 75 -9.68 3.07 -7.48
C PRO A 75 -9.64 4.17 -6.43
N ARG A 76 -10.82 4.61 -6.01
CA ARG A 76 -10.96 5.41 -4.79
C ARG A 76 -10.81 4.49 -3.57
N PHE A 77 -10.02 4.91 -2.61
CA PHE A 77 -9.77 4.11 -1.40
C PHE A 77 -11.05 3.91 -0.60
N ASP A 78 -11.94 4.91 -0.56
CA ASP A 78 -13.24 4.82 0.09
C ASP A 78 -14.07 3.64 -0.45
N THR A 79 -14.06 3.44 -1.77
CA THR A 79 -14.79 2.33 -2.41
C THR A 79 -14.24 0.96 -2.03
N ILE A 80 -12.92 0.86 -1.87
CA ILE A 80 -12.29 -0.38 -1.37
C ILE A 80 -12.63 -0.58 0.10
N ASN A 81 -12.53 0.48 0.90
CA ASN A 81 -12.76 0.45 2.33
C ASN A 81 -14.18 -0.01 2.70
N GLU A 82 -15.20 0.39 1.95
CA GLU A 82 -16.57 -0.10 2.15
C GLU A 82 -16.65 -1.64 2.13
N LYS A 83 -15.91 -2.28 1.23
CA LYS A 83 -15.89 -3.74 1.08
C LYS A 83 -14.96 -4.40 2.10
N LEU A 84 -13.74 -3.84 2.24
CA LEU A 84 -12.70 -4.39 3.09
C LEU A 84 -13.11 -4.34 4.57
N PHE A 85 -13.71 -3.23 5.00
CA PHE A 85 -14.20 -3.10 6.36
C PHE A 85 -15.32 -4.10 6.70
N LYS A 86 -16.22 -4.39 5.74
CA LYS A 86 -17.25 -5.41 5.90
C LYS A 86 -16.65 -6.81 6.04
N ALA A 87 -15.59 -7.11 5.28
CA ALA A 87 -14.96 -8.43 5.25
C ALA A 87 -14.12 -8.69 6.52
N THR A 88 -13.24 -7.77 6.89
CA THR A 88 -12.20 -8.04 7.90
C THR A 88 -11.97 -6.91 8.89
N ARG A 89 -12.74 -5.82 8.82
CA ARG A 89 -12.54 -4.60 9.62
C ARG A 89 -11.22 -3.88 9.33
N TRP A 90 -10.62 -4.14 8.19
CA TRP A 90 -9.48 -3.42 7.70
C TRP A 90 -9.88 -2.22 6.87
N GLU A 91 -9.00 -1.23 6.83
CA GLU A 91 -9.08 -0.06 5.96
C GLU A 91 -7.71 0.16 5.31
N ILE A 92 -7.70 0.69 4.10
CA ILE A 92 -6.51 1.26 3.50
C ILE A 92 -6.50 2.76 3.76
N VAL A 93 -5.31 3.30 4.04
CA VAL A 93 -5.10 4.74 4.29
C VAL A 93 -4.03 5.26 3.36
N ALA A 94 -4.25 6.45 2.80
CA ALA A 94 -3.26 7.06 1.93
C ALA A 94 -2.05 7.53 2.74
N VAL A 95 -0.86 7.27 2.19
CA VAL A 95 0.42 7.81 2.65
C VAL A 95 1.16 8.46 1.50
N PRO A 96 2.03 9.46 1.74
CA PRO A 96 2.75 10.14 0.65
C PRO A 96 3.83 9.27 -0.02
N GLY A 97 4.24 8.19 0.61
CA GLY A 97 5.30 7.29 0.15
C GLY A 97 5.78 6.40 1.29
N LEU A 98 7.05 6.02 1.29
CA LEU A 98 7.64 5.25 2.39
C LEU A 98 7.51 5.99 3.71
N ILE A 99 7.06 5.29 4.75
CA ILE A 99 6.90 5.83 6.10
C ILE A 99 7.82 5.09 7.07
N PRO A 100 8.24 5.72 8.19
CA PRO A 100 9.07 5.07 9.19
C PRO A 100 8.40 3.82 9.78
N GLU A 101 9.21 2.92 10.32
CA GLU A 101 8.78 1.61 10.83
C GLU A 101 7.72 1.70 11.93
N VAL A 102 7.92 2.58 12.92
CA VAL A 102 6.98 2.68 14.05
C VAL A 102 5.60 3.16 13.59
N PRO A 103 5.44 4.23 12.78
CA PRO A 103 4.17 4.56 12.14
C PRO A 103 3.59 3.42 11.30
N PHE A 104 4.41 2.73 10.51
CA PHE A 104 3.97 1.60 9.70
C PHE A 104 3.34 0.49 10.56
N PHE A 105 4.06 0.01 11.58
CA PHE A 105 3.55 -1.02 12.48
C PHE A 105 2.36 -0.54 13.31
N THR A 106 2.32 0.75 13.66
CA THR A 106 1.16 1.34 14.35
C THR A 106 -0.09 1.23 13.50
N LEU A 107 -0.01 1.59 12.22
CA LEU A 107 -1.15 1.47 11.30
C LEU A 107 -1.59 0.01 11.16
N LEU A 108 -0.66 -0.93 10.94
CA LEU A 108 -1.00 -2.36 10.83
C LEU A 108 -1.67 -2.90 12.10
N SER A 109 -1.18 -2.53 13.28
CA SER A 109 -1.77 -2.94 14.57
C SER A 109 -3.21 -2.46 14.74
N GLN A 110 -3.57 -1.37 14.07
CA GLN A 110 -4.91 -0.76 14.05
C GLN A 110 -5.79 -1.23 12.89
N ARG A 111 -5.40 -2.27 12.15
CA ARG A 111 -6.06 -2.74 10.92
C ARG A 111 -6.13 -1.67 9.82
N LYS A 112 -5.11 -0.84 9.71
CA LYS A 112 -4.95 0.14 8.64
C LYS A 112 -3.74 -0.21 7.79
N PHE A 113 -3.94 -0.41 6.51
CA PHE A 113 -2.85 -0.70 5.57
C PHE A 113 -2.45 0.59 4.85
N PRO A 114 -1.20 1.06 4.98
CA PRO A 114 -0.72 2.24 4.28
C PRO A 114 -0.58 1.95 2.78
N VAL A 115 -1.14 2.82 1.95
CA VAL A 115 -1.09 2.74 0.50
C VAL A 115 -0.61 4.07 -0.05
N THR A 116 0.44 4.03 -0.83
CA THR A 116 0.99 5.19 -1.55
C THR A 116 -0.04 5.73 -2.53
N ASP A 117 -0.18 7.06 -2.64
CA ASP A 117 -1.22 7.71 -3.44
C ASP A 117 -0.74 8.26 -4.79
N TRP A 118 0.45 7.90 -5.25
CA TRP A 118 0.98 8.21 -6.56
C TRP A 118 1.32 6.93 -7.34
N ILE A 119 1.47 7.04 -8.66
CA ILE A 119 1.84 5.93 -9.54
C ILE A 119 3.13 6.26 -10.28
N ARG A 120 3.87 5.24 -10.67
CA ARG A 120 5.09 5.33 -11.50
C ARG A 120 4.85 6.05 -12.81
N THR A 121 5.90 6.60 -13.38
CA THR A 121 5.89 7.19 -14.72
C THR A 121 5.95 6.11 -15.82
N PRO A 122 5.64 6.45 -17.09
CA PRO A 122 5.81 5.51 -18.21
C PRO A 122 7.23 4.96 -18.34
N GLN A 123 8.25 5.76 -17.97
CA GLN A 123 9.65 5.35 -18.03
C GLN A 123 10.03 4.31 -16.96
N GLU A 124 9.26 4.27 -15.88
CA GLU A 124 9.42 3.34 -14.76
C GLU A 124 8.48 2.12 -14.86
N PHE A 125 7.83 1.93 -16.00
CA PHE A 125 6.78 0.93 -16.16
C PHE A 125 7.25 -0.48 -15.76
N ASP A 126 8.47 -0.85 -16.14
CA ASP A 126 9.01 -2.19 -15.87
C ASP A 126 9.67 -2.33 -14.50
N TYR A 127 10.18 -1.24 -13.95
CA TYR A 127 10.86 -1.24 -12.67
C TYR A 127 10.66 0.07 -11.92
N ILE A 128 10.38 -0.03 -10.63
CA ILE A 128 10.21 1.11 -9.72
C ILE A 128 11.04 0.89 -8.46
N VAL A 129 11.67 1.95 -7.97
CA VAL A 129 12.52 1.90 -6.76
C VAL A 129 11.67 1.98 -5.49
N GLU A 130 10.72 2.91 -5.44
CA GLU A 130 9.80 3.08 -4.31
C GLU A 130 8.44 2.49 -4.64
N PRO A 131 7.76 1.82 -3.69
CA PRO A 131 6.42 1.29 -3.92
C PRO A 131 5.45 2.41 -4.32
N ASP A 132 4.61 2.14 -5.31
CA ASP A 132 3.55 3.03 -5.78
C ASP A 132 2.16 2.46 -5.47
N VAL A 133 1.11 3.20 -5.80
CA VAL A 133 -0.26 2.77 -5.56
C VAL A 133 -0.59 1.42 -6.20
N PHE A 134 0.02 1.09 -7.35
CA PHE A 134 -0.20 -0.22 -7.97
C PHE A 134 0.45 -1.34 -7.15
N HIS A 135 1.70 -1.16 -6.74
CA HIS A 135 2.41 -2.11 -5.90
C HIS A 135 1.63 -2.40 -4.61
N ASP A 136 1.19 -1.34 -3.93
CA ASP A 136 0.52 -1.49 -2.65
C ASP A 136 -0.87 -2.11 -2.79
N LEU A 137 -1.69 -1.61 -3.72
CA LEU A 137 -3.04 -2.15 -3.93
C LEU A 137 -3.02 -3.56 -4.50
N PHE A 138 -2.30 -3.78 -5.59
CA PHE A 138 -2.31 -5.08 -6.25
C PHE A 138 -1.58 -6.14 -5.43
N GLY A 139 -0.43 -5.79 -4.86
CA GLY A 139 0.43 -6.75 -4.17
C GLY A 139 -0.05 -7.15 -2.78
N HIS A 140 -0.68 -6.25 -2.04
CA HIS A 140 -0.93 -6.45 -0.62
C HIS A 140 -2.42 -6.50 -0.24
N VAL A 141 -3.26 -5.66 -0.83
CA VAL A 141 -4.65 -5.50 -0.38
C VAL A 141 -5.54 -6.72 -0.62
N PRO A 142 -5.40 -7.52 -1.71
CA PRO A 142 -6.27 -8.66 -1.94
C PRO A 142 -6.33 -9.64 -0.77
N LEU A 143 -5.21 -10.01 -0.20
CA LEU A 143 -5.18 -10.96 0.92
C LEU A 143 -5.77 -10.40 2.22
N LEU A 144 -5.88 -9.08 2.38
CA LEU A 144 -6.56 -8.49 3.53
C LEU A 144 -8.07 -8.78 3.57
N PHE A 145 -8.66 -9.24 2.46
CA PHE A 145 -10.03 -9.76 2.43
C PHE A 145 -10.16 -11.16 3.07
N ASN A 146 -9.05 -11.86 3.26
CA ASN A 146 -9.04 -13.15 3.97
C ASN A 146 -8.90 -12.91 5.48
N PRO A 147 -9.84 -13.36 6.33
CA PRO A 147 -9.81 -13.09 7.77
C PRO A 147 -8.53 -13.60 8.46
N SER A 148 -8.06 -14.79 8.12
CA SER A 148 -6.86 -15.38 8.74
C SER A 148 -5.61 -14.58 8.41
N TYR A 149 -5.47 -14.15 7.17
CA TYR A 149 -4.35 -13.29 6.76
C TYR A 149 -4.45 -11.90 7.38
N ALA A 150 -5.65 -11.34 7.44
CA ALA A 150 -5.92 -10.04 8.07
C ALA A 150 -5.54 -10.04 9.57
N ASP A 151 -5.88 -11.10 10.30
CA ASP A 151 -5.49 -11.28 11.71
C ASP A 151 -3.98 -11.44 11.85
N TYR A 152 -3.34 -12.20 10.95
CA TYR A 152 -1.88 -12.36 10.92
C TYR A 152 -1.16 -11.02 10.72
N ILE A 153 -1.59 -10.19 9.76
CA ILE A 153 -0.98 -8.88 9.50
C ILE A 153 -1.17 -7.92 10.69
N GLN A 154 -2.30 -7.97 11.38
CA GLN A 154 -2.48 -7.20 12.61
C GLN A 154 -1.52 -7.66 13.71
N ALA A 155 -1.38 -8.95 13.92
CA ALA A 155 -0.44 -9.52 14.90
C ALA A 155 1.01 -9.17 14.53
N TYR A 156 1.35 -9.17 13.25
CA TYR A 156 2.66 -8.72 12.75
C TYR A 156 2.91 -7.24 13.11
N GLY A 157 1.93 -6.36 12.92
CA GLY A 157 2.01 -4.97 13.33
C GLY A 157 2.26 -4.82 14.84
N GLN A 158 1.53 -5.57 15.67
CA GLN A 158 1.73 -5.58 17.13
C GLN A 158 3.12 -6.11 17.53
N GLY A 159 3.59 -7.16 16.83
CA GLY A 159 4.93 -7.71 17.02
C GLY A 159 6.04 -6.73 16.68
N GLY A 160 5.89 -6.00 15.57
CA GLY A 160 6.83 -4.95 15.15
C GLY A 160 6.93 -3.81 16.16
N LEU A 161 5.80 -3.33 16.70
CA LEU A 161 5.80 -2.32 17.76
C LEU A 161 6.51 -2.81 19.03
N LYS A 162 6.30 -4.07 19.40
CA LYS A 162 7.00 -4.67 20.53
C LYS A 162 8.51 -4.75 20.27
N ALA A 163 8.92 -5.18 19.08
CA ALA A 163 10.33 -5.23 18.70
C ALA A 163 10.98 -3.84 18.75
N ALA A 164 10.33 -2.83 18.17
CA ALA A 164 10.80 -1.44 18.22
C ALA A 164 10.96 -0.93 19.65
N SER A 165 10.02 -1.25 20.56
CA SER A 165 10.11 -0.85 21.98
C SER A 165 11.27 -1.50 22.73
N LEU A 166 11.81 -2.61 22.21
CA LEU A 166 12.95 -3.32 22.77
C LEU A 166 14.29 -2.94 22.12
N GLY A 167 14.29 -2.00 21.16
CA GLY A 167 15.48 -1.63 20.39
C GLY A 167 15.94 -2.75 19.43
N ALA A 168 15.04 -3.66 19.04
CA ALA A 168 15.37 -4.80 18.20
C ALA A 168 15.16 -4.52 16.68
N CYS A 169 14.85 -3.28 16.33
CA CYS A 169 14.64 -2.81 14.94
C CYS A 169 15.75 -1.86 14.47
N GLU A 170 16.99 -1.98 14.99
CA GLU A 170 18.17 -1.24 14.54
C GLU A 170 18.97 -2.03 13.51
#